data_a84f37eec57bf767b583f06b1ea53b0d
#
_entry.id   a84f37eec57bf767b583f06b1ea53b0d
#
_cell.length_a   1.000
_cell.length_b   1.000
_cell.length_c   1.000
_cell.angle_alpha   90.00
_cell.angle_beta   90.00
_cell.angle_gamma   90.00
#
_symmetry.space_group_name_H-M   'P 1'
#
loop_
_entity.id
_entity.type
_entity.pdbx_description
1 polymer ?
#
loop_
_entity_poly.entity_id
_entity_poly.type
_entity_poly.pdbx_seq_one_letter_code
_entity_poly.pdbx_strand_id
1 'polypeptide(L)'
;MAHMTPTPVMDAAQDRTMILNMGPQHPSTHGVLRLLLEIDGETVVRVMPDIGYLHTGIEKTCEAKFYQQVVPLTDRIDYLCPMTNNLCYALAVERLLGLEIPPRAQWLRVMLNELTRINSHLVWLGTHALDIGAMTVFLYCFREREDILRLFEMVSGQRMMTSYFRVGGIALEPPLGFFERVKHFADRFPARIDEYENLLTSNPIWTMRTKGVATITAEDAIALGASGPTLRGSGVDWDLRRDMPYSSYDKFQFKVPVAKEGDVFARYICRVQELRESIGIVQQALAGMPEGPIKADAPKVVLPDREKMKTQMEALIYHFKIVTEGFAVPAGEVYQAVESPRGEMGYYVVSDGTAKPYRVHMRSACLANLQLLPKMCEGRLIADVVAAIGSIDIVLGEIDR
;
A
#
# COMPACT_ATOMS: atom_id res chain seq x y z
N MET A 1 -31.77 -4.55 -4.96
CA MET A 1 -31.81 -4.88 -6.38
C MET A 1 -30.56 -4.25 -6.99
N ALA A 2 -29.58 -5.07 -7.31
CA ALA A 2 -28.35 -4.61 -7.95
C ALA A 2 -28.69 -4.16 -9.37
N HIS A 3 -28.46 -2.90 -9.68
CA HIS A 3 -28.47 -2.43 -11.04
C HIS A 3 -27.29 -3.09 -11.79
N MET A 4 -27.61 -4.13 -12.54
CA MET A 4 -26.68 -4.60 -13.58
C MET A 4 -26.54 -3.44 -14.59
N THR A 5 -25.36 -2.86 -14.65
CA THR A 5 -25.00 -1.97 -15.74
C THR A 5 -25.18 -2.75 -17.04
N PRO A 6 -25.88 -2.21 -18.05
CA PRO A 6 -26.04 -2.92 -19.31
C PRO A 6 -24.66 -3.18 -19.92
N THR A 7 -24.43 -4.43 -20.28
CA THR A 7 -23.25 -4.81 -21.09
C THR A 7 -23.22 -3.88 -22.32
N PRO A 8 -22.12 -3.18 -22.59
CA PRO A 8 -22.06 -2.35 -23.79
C PRO A 8 -22.35 -3.22 -25.03
N VAL A 9 -23.35 -2.83 -25.81
CA VAL A 9 -23.66 -3.47 -27.09
C VAL A 9 -22.48 -3.20 -28.01
N MET A 10 -21.67 -4.21 -28.25
CA MET A 10 -20.54 -4.12 -29.18
C MET A 10 -21.09 -4.18 -30.63
N ASP A 11 -20.52 -3.31 -31.44
CA ASP A 11 -20.93 -3.15 -32.85
C ASP A 11 -20.69 -4.47 -33.63
N ALA A 12 -21.71 -4.99 -34.28
CA ALA A 12 -21.73 -6.31 -34.93
C ALA A 12 -20.90 -6.38 -36.25
N ALA A 13 -19.99 -5.44 -36.48
CA ALA A 13 -19.32 -5.27 -37.77
C ALA A 13 -17.98 -6.03 -37.93
N GLN A 14 -17.55 -6.85 -36.95
CA GLN A 14 -16.28 -7.61 -37.10
C GLN A 14 -16.47 -9.08 -36.77
N ASP A 15 -16.76 -9.88 -37.78
CA ASP A 15 -16.94 -11.36 -37.75
C ASP A 15 -15.67 -12.16 -37.30
N ARG A 16 -14.63 -11.52 -36.79
CA ARG A 16 -13.33 -12.15 -36.40
C ARG A 16 -12.96 -12.02 -34.95
N THR A 17 -13.57 -11.11 -34.18
CA THR A 17 -13.21 -10.92 -32.79
C THR A 17 -14.05 -11.77 -31.86
N MET A 18 -13.43 -12.24 -30.76
CA MET A 18 -14.07 -13.00 -29.71
C MET A 18 -13.97 -12.24 -28.39
N ILE A 19 -15.03 -12.31 -27.57
CA ILE A 19 -15.01 -11.76 -26.21
C ILE A 19 -14.61 -12.86 -25.24
N LEU A 20 -13.52 -12.63 -24.51
CA LEU A 20 -13.03 -13.49 -23.45
C LEU A 20 -13.23 -12.82 -22.09
N ASN A 21 -13.82 -13.54 -21.12
CA ASN A 21 -13.87 -13.13 -19.73
C ASN A 21 -12.66 -13.73 -19.00
N MET A 22 -11.77 -12.86 -18.51
CA MET A 22 -10.66 -13.25 -17.64
C MET A 22 -10.98 -12.79 -16.21
N GLY A 23 -11.26 -13.73 -15.32
CA GLY A 23 -11.74 -13.47 -13.96
C GLY A 23 -13.27 -13.28 -13.87
N PRO A 24 -13.84 -12.94 -12.66
CA PRO A 24 -13.10 -12.52 -11.46
C PRO A 24 -12.30 -13.67 -10.79
N GLN A 25 -12.73 -14.91 -10.86
CA GLN A 25 -11.99 -16.03 -10.32
C GLN A 25 -10.91 -16.49 -11.30
N HIS A 26 -9.75 -15.88 -11.24
CA HIS A 26 -8.58 -16.25 -12.02
C HIS A 26 -7.31 -15.90 -11.22
N PRO A 27 -6.28 -16.78 -11.17
CA PRO A 27 -5.07 -16.50 -10.40
C PRO A 27 -4.41 -15.17 -10.76
N SER A 28 -4.25 -14.89 -12.05
CA SER A 28 -3.58 -13.69 -12.55
C SER A 28 -4.41 -12.41 -12.45
N THR A 29 -5.68 -12.49 -12.05
CA THR A 29 -6.56 -11.32 -11.78
C THR A 29 -6.74 -11.06 -10.28
N HIS A 30 -5.83 -11.56 -9.47
CA HIS A 30 -5.86 -11.43 -8.01
C HIS A 30 -7.16 -11.93 -7.36
N GLY A 31 -7.91 -12.79 -8.06
CA GLY A 31 -9.12 -13.47 -7.59
C GLY A 31 -10.43 -12.71 -7.70
N VAL A 32 -10.40 -11.38 -7.90
CA VAL A 32 -11.60 -10.51 -7.87
C VAL A 32 -11.63 -9.42 -8.94
N LEU A 33 -10.63 -9.32 -9.82
CA LEU A 33 -10.68 -8.45 -10.98
C LEU A 33 -11.28 -9.21 -12.16
N ARG A 34 -12.27 -8.66 -12.81
CA ARG A 34 -12.78 -9.13 -14.10
C ARG A 34 -12.23 -8.28 -15.22
N LEU A 35 -11.67 -8.90 -16.23
CA LEU A 35 -11.30 -8.25 -17.49
C LEU A 35 -12.17 -8.81 -18.62
N LEU A 36 -12.85 -7.93 -19.32
CA LEU A 36 -13.47 -8.22 -20.61
C LEU A 36 -12.43 -7.93 -21.68
N LEU A 37 -11.95 -8.96 -22.35
CA LEU A 37 -10.97 -8.88 -23.41
C LEU A 37 -11.68 -9.12 -24.73
N GLU A 38 -11.55 -8.19 -25.67
CA GLU A 38 -11.84 -8.44 -27.07
C GLU A 38 -10.56 -8.85 -27.76
N ILE A 39 -10.55 -10.04 -28.39
CA ILE A 39 -9.37 -10.64 -28.98
C ILE A 39 -9.60 -11.02 -30.43
N ASP A 40 -8.56 -10.86 -31.27
CA ASP A 40 -8.46 -11.42 -32.62
C ASP A 40 -7.33 -12.46 -32.61
N GLY A 41 -7.70 -13.74 -32.61
CA GLY A 41 -6.77 -14.81 -32.32
C GLY A 41 -6.20 -14.70 -30.91
N GLU A 42 -4.90 -14.51 -30.76
CA GLU A 42 -4.23 -14.27 -29.48
C GLU A 42 -3.93 -12.77 -29.21
N THR A 43 -4.26 -11.89 -30.17
CA THR A 43 -4.02 -10.46 -30.06
C THR A 43 -5.17 -9.78 -29.36
N VAL A 44 -4.89 -8.99 -28.35
CA VAL A 44 -5.85 -8.20 -27.60
C VAL A 44 -6.20 -6.93 -28.40
N VAL A 45 -7.46 -6.79 -28.78
CA VAL A 45 -7.99 -5.63 -29.49
C VAL A 45 -8.42 -4.55 -28.49
N ARG A 46 -9.07 -4.97 -27.39
CA ARG A 46 -9.58 -4.08 -26.35
C ARG A 46 -9.58 -4.74 -25.00
N VAL A 47 -9.30 -3.94 -23.97
CA VAL A 47 -9.35 -4.37 -22.55
C VAL A 47 -10.30 -3.47 -21.77
N MET A 48 -11.26 -4.07 -21.08
CA MET A 48 -12.20 -3.36 -20.22
C MET A 48 -12.13 -3.96 -18.81
N PRO A 49 -11.47 -3.28 -17.87
CA PRO A 49 -11.49 -3.67 -16.46
C PRO A 49 -12.90 -3.45 -15.87
N ASP A 50 -13.41 -4.47 -15.18
CA ASP A 50 -14.67 -4.44 -14.45
C ASP A 50 -14.37 -4.71 -12.97
N ILE A 51 -14.64 -3.73 -12.11
CA ILE A 51 -14.30 -3.68 -10.70
C ILE A 51 -15.55 -3.68 -9.83
N GLY A 52 -15.39 -3.81 -8.51
CA GLY A 52 -16.49 -3.78 -7.54
C GLY A 52 -16.79 -5.13 -6.89
N TYR A 53 -16.13 -6.20 -7.29
CA TYR A 53 -16.35 -7.54 -6.71
C TYR A 53 -15.87 -7.68 -5.27
N LEU A 54 -15.07 -6.74 -4.76
CA LEU A 54 -14.62 -6.64 -3.37
C LEU A 54 -15.13 -5.38 -2.68
N HIS A 55 -16.11 -4.67 -3.25
CA HIS A 55 -16.67 -3.45 -2.66
C HIS A 55 -17.45 -3.77 -1.39
N THR A 56 -17.03 -3.17 -0.27
CA THR A 56 -17.66 -3.36 1.05
C THR A 56 -18.17 -2.07 1.67
N GLY A 57 -18.09 -0.96 0.96
CA GLY A 57 -18.57 0.36 1.40
C GLY A 57 -17.80 0.91 2.60
N ILE A 58 -16.47 0.71 2.63
CA ILE A 58 -15.63 1.13 3.76
C ILE A 58 -15.71 2.64 4.00
N GLU A 59 -15.66 3.46 2.93
CA GLU A 59 -15.78 4.92 3.05
C GLU A 59 -17.07 5.32 3.76
N LYS A 60 -18.19 4.73 3.38
CA LYS A 60 -19.50 5.01 4.03
C LYS A 60 -19.57 4.47 5.45
N THR A 61 -18.95 3.33 5.71
CA THR A 61 -18.88 2.77 7.06
C THR A 61 -18.07 3.67 7.99
N CYS A 62 -17.01 4.32 7.50
CA CYS A 62 -16.21 5.27 8.27
C CYS A 62 -17.05 6.44 8.80
N GLU A 63 -18.01 6.95 8.04
CA GLU A 63 -18.90 8.05 8.43
C GLU A 63 -19.81 7.68 9.65
N ALA A 64 -20.07 6.39 9.85
CA ALA A 64 -20.88 5.90 10.96
C ALA A 64 -20.08 5.59 12.23
N LYS A 65 -18.74 5.58 12.16
CA LYS A 65 -17.82 5.17 13.24
C LYS A 65 -17.12 6.35 13.88
N PHE A 66 -16.69 6.19 15.15
CA PHE A 66 -15.79 7.16 15.76
C PHE A 66 -14.41 7.14 15.10
N TYR A 67 -13.67 8.25 15.14
CA TYR A 67 -12.35 8.35 14.49
C TYR A 67 -11.41 7.20 14.87
N GLN A 68 -11.37 6.77 16.14
CA GLN A 68 -10.53 5.64 16.55
C GLN A 68 -11.02 4.28 16.02
N GLN A 69 -12.31 4.15 15.71
CA GLN A 69 -12.90 2.92 15.17
C GLN A 69 -12.70 2.78 13.67
N VAL A 70 -12.30 3.84 12.98
CA VAL A 70 -11.97 3.81 11.55
C VAL A 70 -10.61 3.12 11.32
N VAL A 71 -9.66 3.21 12.26
CA VAL A 71 -8.32 2.63 12.12
C VAL A 71 -8.34 1.15 11.70
N PRO A 72 -9.13 0.23 12.31
CA PRO A 72 -9.23 -1.14 11.83
C PRO A 72 -9.82 -1.30 10.43
N LEU A 73 -10.60 -0.34 9.95
CA LEU A 73 -11.14 -0.37 8.59
C LEU A 73 -10.05 -0.04 7.58
N THR A 74 -9.16 0.91 7.93
CA THR A 74 -8.06 1.29 7.03
C THR A 74 -7.07 0.15 6.79
N ASP A 75 -6.85 -0.77 7.75
CA ASP A 75 -6.03 -1.97 7.55
C ASP A 75 -6.49 -2.83 6.36
N ARG A 76 -7.80 -2.83 6.08
CA ARG A 76 -8.43 -3.73 5.11
C ARG A 76 -8.52 -3.15 3.71
N ILE A 77 -8.15 -1.89 3.55
CA ILE A 77 -8.11 -1.22 2.23
C ILE A 77 -6.98 -1.84 1.40
N ASP A 78 -5.76 -1.76 1.90
CA ASP A 78 -4.63 -2.47 1.35
C ASP A 78 -4.07 -3.42 2.41
N TYR A 79 -4.56 -4.64 2.39
CA TYR A 79 -4.22 -5.67 3.38
C TYR A 79 -2.76 -6.16 3.28
N LEU A 80 -2.01 -5.78 2.24
CA LEU A 80 -0.59 -6.08 2.13
C LEU A 80 0.28 -4.99 2.76
N CYS A 81 -0.24 -3.76 2.90
CA CYS A 81 0.45 -2.67 3.60
C CYS A 81 -0.44 -1.95 4.63
N PRO A 82 -0.99 -2.65 5.62
CA PRO A 82 -1.95 -2.10 6.58
C PRO A 82 -1.40 -0.93 7.38
N MET A 83 -0.14 -0.98 7.82
CA MET A 83 0.45 0.12 8.60
C MET A 83 0.56 1.42 7.80
N THR A 84 0.81 1.36 6.49
CA THR A 84 0.83 2.57 5.64
C THR A 84 -0.55 3.23 5.57
N ASN A 85 -1.62 2.42 5.50
CA ASN A 85 -3.00 2.91 5.54
C ASN A 85 -3.32 3.58 6.88
N ASN A 86 -2.98 2.90 7.99
CA ASN A 86 -3.13 3.49 9.32
C ASN A 86 -2.37 4.81 9.46
N LEU A 87 -1.12 4.87 8.93
CA LEU A 87 -0.29 6.07 8.96
C LEU A 87 -0.97 7.22 8.25
N CYS A 88 -1.42 7.01 7.02
CA CYS A 88 -2.05 8.05 6.22
C CYS A 88 -3.29 8.63 6.90
N TYR A 89 -4.17 7.75 7.40
CA TYR A 89 -5.36 8.15 8.13
C TYR A 89 -5.03 8.87 9.45
N ALA A 90 -4.08 8.34 10.23
CA ALA A 90 -3.67 8.96 11.49
C ALA A 90 -3.11 10.37 11.26
N LEU A 91 -2.23 10.56 10.26
CA LEU A 91 -1.68 11.87 9.90
C LEU A 91 -2.78 12.85 9.48
N ALA A 92 -3.80 12.41 8.73
CA ALA A 92 -4.93 13.27 8.36
C ALA A 92 -5.69 13.78 9.60
N VAL A 93 -6.01 12.88 10.53
CA VAL A 93 -6.74 13.25 11.76
C VAL A 93 -5.85 14.07 12.70
N GLU A 94 -4.57 13.73 12.83
CA GLU A 94 -3.59 14.48 13.63
C GLU A 94 -3.44 15.92 13.14
N ARG A 95 -3.45 16.13 11.83
CA ARG A 95 -3.40 17.45 11.21
C ARG A 95 -4.66 18.28 11.50
N LEU A 96 -5.85 17.68 11.48
CA LEU A 96 -7.10 18.34 11.88
C LEU A 96 -7.10 18.72 13.36
N LEU A 97 -6.51 17.89 14.22
CA LEU A 97 -6.40 18.12 15.66
C LEU A 97 -5.26 19.08 16.03
N GLY A 98 -4.33 19.37 15.11
CA GLY A 98 -3.11 20.13 15.41
C GLY A 98 -2.18 19.41 16.39
N LEU A 99 -2.13 18.07 16.37
CA LEU A 99 -1.32 17.29 17.31
C LEU A 99 0.13 17.18 16.86
N GLU A 100 1.05 17.46 17.76
CA GLU A 100 2.46 17.16 17.60
C GLU A 100 2.78 15.75 18.09
N ILE A 101 3.38 14.96 17.20
CA ILE A 101 3.72 13.58 17.49
C ILE A 101 5.16 13.48 17.98
N PRO A 102 5.44 12.75 19.08
CA PRO A 102 6.78 12.61 19.61
C PRO A 102 7.76 12.05 18.58
N PRO A 103 9.03 12.52 18.58
CA PRO A 103 10.04 12.08 17.60
C PRO A 103 10.24 10.55 17.58
N ARG A 104 10.28 9.90 18.74
CA ARG A 104 10.40 8.45 18.84
C ARG A 104 9.25 7.73 18.13
N ALA A 105 8.01 8.19 18.31
CA ALA A 105 6.85 7.61 17.64
C ALA A 105 6.93 7.79 16.11
N GLN A 106 7.38 8.95 15.64
CA GLN A 106 7.58 9.20 14.21
C GLN A 106 8.64 8.28 13.59
N TRP A 107 9.77 8.08 14.27
CA TRP A 107 10.83 7.18 13.80
C TRP A 107 10.38 5.72 13.78
N LEU A 108 9.64 5.28 14.79
CA LEU A 108 9.02 3.94 14.82
C LEU A 108 8.02 3.75 13.67
N ARG A 109 7.22 4.79 13.38
CA ARG A 109 6.30 4.78 12.23
C ARG A 109 7.06 4.63 10.91
N VAL A 110 8.15 5.37 10.70
CA VAL A 110 8.98 5.26 9.49
C VAL A 110 9.58 3.85 9.38
N MET A 111 10.21 3.35 10.43
CA MET A 111 10.83 2.01 10.44
C MET A 111 9.81 0.91 10.09
N LEU A 112 8.67 0.90 10.75
CA LEU A 112 7.62 -0.10 10.52
C LEU A 112 6.93 0.08 9.17
N ASN A 113 6.80 1.32 8.68
CA ASN A 113 6.26 1.61 7.35
C ASN A 113 7.18 1.06 6.25
N GLU A 114 8.49 1.19 6.38
CA GLU A 114 9.44 0.62 5.43
C GLU A 114 9.51 -0.92 5.51
N LEU A 115 9.39 -1.51 6.69
CA LEU A 115 9.20 -2.96 6.81
C LEU A 115 7.90 -3.43 6.14
N THR A 116 6.84 -2.62 6.23
CA THR A 116 5.57 -2.89 5.56
C THR A 116 5.72 -2.78 4.03
N ARG A 117 6.50 -1.81 3.53
CA ARG A 117 6.84 -1.68 2.10
C ARG A 117 7.59 -2.92 1.61
N ILE A 118 8.62 -3.36 2.33
CA ILE A 118 9.37 -4.59 2.00
C ILE A 118 8.41 -5.78 1.98
N ASN A 119 7.58 -5.94 3.00
CA ASN A 119 6.60 -7.02 3.09
C ASN A 119 5.64 -7.06 1.89
N SER A 120 5.18 -5.90 1.42
CA SER A 120 4.32 -5.76 0.26
C SER A 120 5.04 -6.11 -1.04
N HIS A 121 6.24 -5.56 -1.26
CA HIS A 121 7.04 -5.86 -2.45
C HIS A 121 7.46 -7.34 -2.54
N LEU A 122 7.65 -8.03 -1.41
CA LEU A 122 7.91 -9.47 -1.40
C LEU A 122 6.72 -10.28 -1.91
N VAL A 123 5.49 -9.90 -1.54
CA VAL A 123 4.30 -10.57 -2.09
C VAL A 123 4.18 -10.29 -3.57
N TRP A 124 4.34 -9.03 -3.98
CA TRP A 124 4.29 -8.67 -5.40
C TRP A 124 5.34 -9.44 -6.22
N LEU A 125 6.60 -9.45 -5.77
CA LEU A 125 7.68 -10.14 -6.49
C LEU A 125 7.41 -11.64 -6.60
N GLY A 126 6.97 -12.26 -5.50
CA GLY A 126 6.65 -13.68 -5.46
C GLY A 126 5.52 -14.05 -6.43
N THR A 127 4.39 -13.35 -6.35
CA THR A 127 3.21 -13.64 -7.18
C THR A 127 3.44 -13.31 -8.65
N HIS A 128 4.07 -12.17 -8.96
CA HIS A 128 4.40 -11.79 -10.33
C HIS A 128 5.40 -12.77 -10.99
N ALA A 129 6.41 -13.22 -10.24
CA ALA A 129 7.35 -14.23 -10.71
C ALA A 129 6.64 -15.58 -10.94
N LEU A 130 5.71 -15.95 -10.05
CA LEU A 130 4.89 -17.17 -10.20
C LEU A 130 4.02 -17.12 -11.45
N ASP A 131 3.38 -16.00 -11.75
CA ASP A 131 2.55 -15.78 -12.95
C ASP A 131 3.36 -15.96 -14.25
N ILE A 132 4.67 -15.67 -14.22
CA ILE A 132 5.59 -15.89 -15.36
C ILE A 132 6.25 -17.28 -15.31
N GLY A 133 5.97 -18.09 -14.27
CA GLY A 133 6.42 -19.48 -14.13
C GLY A 133 7.60 -19.70 -13.18
N ALA A 134 8.09 -18.66 -12.46
CA ALA A 134 9.22 -18.76 -11.54
C ALA A 134 8.78 -19.04 -10.10
N MET A 135 8.24 -20.25 -9.84
CA MET A 135 7.67 -20.65 -8.55
C MET A 135 8.68 -20.60 -7.39
N THR A 136 9.96 -20.87 -7.63
CA THR A 136 10.99 -20.84 -6.58
C THR A 136 11.10 -19.48 -5.92
N VAL A 137 11.00 -18.39 -6.70
CA VAL A 137 11.06 -17.01 -6.20
C VAL A 137 9.90 -16.73 -5.24
N PHE A 138 8.71 -17.23 -5.55
CA PHE A 138 7.55 -17.14 -4.64
C PHE A 138 7.86 -17.71 -3.26
N LEU A 139 8.40 -18.94 -3.21
CA LEU A 139 8.74 -19.60 -1.95
C LEU A 139 9.82 -18.81 -1.16
N TYR A 140 10.81 -18.26 -1.84
CA TYR A 140 11.87 -17.48 -1.21
C TYR A 140 11.35 -16.13 -0.68
N CYS A 141 10.53 -15.42 -1.43
CA CYS A 141 9.91 -14.18 -0.98
C CYS A 141 9.06 -14.40 0.28
N PHE A 142 8.29 -15.49 0.33
CA PHE A 142 7.44 -15.80 1.48
C PHE A 142 8.24 -16.27 2.71
N ARG A 143 9.46 -16.77 2.54
CA ARG A 143 10.38 -17.08 3.63
C ARG A 143 10.77 -15.80 4.39
N GLU A 144 11.22 -14.76 3.70
CA GLU A 144 11.57 -13.47 4.33
C GLU A 144 10.35 -12.70 4.80
N ARG A 145 9.24 -12.80 4.08
CA ARG A 145 7.97 -12.21 4.50
C ARG A 145 7.51 -12.74 5.84
N GLU A 146 7.69 -14.03 6.11
CA GLU A 146 7.34 -14.64 7.40
C GLU A 146 8.11 -14.01 8.56
N ASP A 147 9.37 -13.68 8.39
CA ASP A 147 10.16 -12.99 9.41
C ASP A 147 9.57 -11.60 9.75
N ILE A 148 9.15 -10.84 8.73
CA ILE A 148 8.49 -9.53 8.92
C ILE A 148 7.14 -9.68 9.63
N LEU A 149 6.33 -10.67 9.26
CA LEU A 149 5.04 -10.91 9.91
C LEU A 149 5.19 -11.26 11.39
N ARG A 150 6.26 -11.98 11.77
CA ARG A 150 6.59 -12.21 13.18
C ARG A 150 7.00 -10.94 13.92
N LEU A 151 7.69 -10.00 13.26
CA LEU A 151 7.98 -8.68 13.83
C LEU A 151 6.69 -7.89 14.08
N PHE A 152 5.73 -7.93 13.14
CA PHE A 152 4.44 -7.28 13.32
C PHE A 152 3.62 -7.90 14.45
N GLU A 153 3.62 -9.22 14.56
CA GLU A 153 2.98 -9.94 15.65
C GLU A 153 3.58 -9.57 17.02
N MET A 154 4.89 -9.38 17.10
CA MET A 154 5.55 -8.96 18.36
C MET A 154 5.03 -7.61 18.86
N VAL A 155 4.81 -6.64 18.00
CA VAL A 155 4.42 -5.28 18.41
C VAL A 155 2.91 -5.09 18.53
N SER A 156 2.11 -5.84 17.77
CA SER A 156 0.66 -5.63 17.66
C SER A 156 -0.19 -6.82 18.12
N GLY A 157 0.39 -8.00 18.25
CA GLY A 157 -0.35 -9.26 18.47
C GLY A 157 -1.01 -9.81 17.20
N GLN A 158 -0.82 -9.15 16.05
CA GLN A 158 -1.41 -9.51 14.76
C GLN A 158 -0.35 -9.57 13.68
N ARG A 159 -0.45 -10.56 12.80
CA ARG A 159 0.48 -10.77 11.69
C ARG A 159 0.26 -9.77 10.53
N MET A 160 -0.97 -9.41 10.23
CA MET A 160 -1.35 -8.58 9.09
C MET A 160 -2.15 -7.33 9.50
N MET A 161 -3.35 -7.49 10.05
CA MET A 161 -4.25 -6.38 10.39
C MET A 161 -3.87 -5.79 11.76
N THR A 162 -2.80 -5.01 11.79
CA THR A 162 -2.09 -4.63 13.01
C THR A 162 -2.77 -3.55 13.82
N SER A 163 -3.48 -2.60 13.18
CA SER A 163 -4.07 -1.40 13.81
C SER A 163 -3.11 -0.74 14.81
N TYR A 164 -1.81 -0.75 14.49
CA TYR A 164 -0.77 -0.38 15.45
C TYR A 164 -0.49 1.12 15.47
N PHE A 165 -0.54 1.78 14.31
CA PHE A 165 -0.47 3.23 14.25
C PHE A 165 -1.83 3.82 14.62
N ARG A 166 -1.80 4.73 15.58
CA ARG A 166 -2.99 5.36 16.14
C ARG A 166 -2.87 6.87 16.10
N VAL A 167 -3.99 7.55 16.13
CA VAL A 167 -4.01 9.01 16.28
C VAL A 167 -3.28 9.39 17.57
N GLY A 168 -2.26 10.23 17.45
CA GLY A 168 -1.41 10.65 18.56
C GLY A 168 -0.16 9.78 18.79
N GLY A 169 0.16 8.79 17.92
CA GLY A 169 1.37 7.99 18.04
C GLY A 169 1.21 6.53 17.65
N ILE A 170 1.67 5.62 18.48
CA ILE A 170 1.56 4.17 18.31
C ILE A 170 0.88 3.51 19.51
N ALA A 171 0.35 2.31 19.32
CA ALA A 171 -0.50 1.65 20.32
C ALA A 171 0.26 1.29 21.60
N LEU A 172 1.41 0.62 21.47
CA LEU A 172 2.22 0.06 22.56
C LEU A 172 3.71 0.24 22.26
N GLU A 173 4.53 0.31 23.31
CA GLU A 173 5.98 0.24 23.18
C GLU A 173 6.40 -1.12 22.60
N PRO A 174 7.35 -1.16 21.64
CA PRO A 174 7.91 -2.42 21.17
C PRO A 174 8.47 -3.27 22.32
N PRO A 175 8.21 -4.58 22.34
CA PRO A 175 8.67 -5.45 23.43
C PRO A 175 10.19 -5.65 23.41
N LEU A 176 10.73 -6.13 24.52
CA LEU A 176 12.15 -6.51 24.62
C LEU A 176 12.52 -7.51 23.52
N GLY A 177 13.69 -7.33 22.92
CA GLY A 177 14.20 -8.18 21.84
C GLY A 177 13.65 -7.81 20.44
N PHE A 178 12.75 -6.83 20.33
CA PHE A 178 12.20 -6.42 19.04
C PHE A 178 13.28 -5.81 18.13
N PHE A 179 14.01 -4.83 18.61
CA PHE A 179 15.04 -4.14 17.83
C PHE A 179 16.18 -5.06 17.41
N GLU A 180 16.57 -6.02 18.25
CA GLU A 180 17.56 -7.05 17.92
C GLU A 180 17.09 -7.94 16.77
N ARG A 181 15.80 -8.31 16.77
CA ARG A 181 15.23 -9.09 15.68
C ARG A 181 15.11 -8.28 14.38
N VAL A 182 14.71 -7.01 14.46
CA VAL A 182 14.69 -6.10 13.29
C VAL A 182 16.12 -5.97 12.72
N LYS A 183 17.12 -5.77 13.59
CA LYS A 183 18.53 -5.71 13.18
C LYS A 183 18.97 -7.02 12.50
N HIS A 184 18.66 -8.16 13.09
CA HIS A 184 18.99 -9.46 12.50
C HIS A 184 18.36 -9.65 11.10
N PHE A 185 17.12 -9.22 10.92
CA PHE A 185 16.48 -9.21 9.61
C PHE A 185 17.20 -8.25 8.65
N ALA A 186 17.47 -7.02 9.09
CA ALA A 186 18.06 -5.97 8.25
C ALA A 186 19.50 -6.32 7.81
N ASP A 187 20.26 -7.02 8.64
CA ASP A 187 21.63 -7.44 8.30
C ASP A 187 21.67 -8.56 7.24
N ARG A 188 20.64 -9.42 7.20
CA ARG A 188 20.57 -10.57 6.26
C ARG A 188 19.89 -10.24 4.94
N PHE A 189 18.95 -9.30 4.97
CA PHE A 189 18.03 -9.08 3.85
C PHE A 189 18.71 -8.62 2.54
N PRO A 190 19.77 -7.79 2.53
CA PRO A 190 20.47 -7.45 1.29
C PRO A 190 20.95 -8.67 0.48
N ALA A 191 21.50 -9.69 1.14
CA ALA A 191 21.91 -10.93 0.48
C ALA A 191 20.71 -11.71 -0.10
N ARG A 192 19.51 -11.56 0.49
CA ARG A 192 18.28 -12.15 -0.05
C ARG A 192 17.79 -11.45 -1.31
N ILE A 193 17.96 -10.14 -1.37
CA ILE A 193 17.67 -9.39 -2.60
C ILE A 193 18.60 -9.85 -3.73
N ASP A 194 19.90 -10.03 -3.46
CA ASP A 194 20.85 -10.56 -4.43
C ASP A 194 20.43 -11.96 -4.93
N GLU A 195 19.89 -12.81 -4.05
CA GLU A 195 19.37 -14.13 -4.40
C GLU A 195 18.20 -14.02 -5.41
N TYR A 196 17.26 -13.07 -5.20
CA TYR A 196 16.15 -12.85 -6.13
C TYR A 196 16.64 -12.31 -7.49
N GLU A 197 17.57 -11.35 -7.47
CA GLU A 197 18.13 -10.79 -8.70
C GLU A 197 18.89 -11.84 -9.50
N ASN A 198 19.66 -12.70 -8.86
CA ASN A 198 20.38 -13.79 -9.51
C ASN A 198 19.43 -14.79 -10.19
N LEU A 199 18.24 -15.01 -9.63
CA LEU A 199 17.25 -15.91 -10.22
C LEU A 199 16.46 -15.26 -11.38
N LEU A 200 16.23 -13.95 -11.35
CA LEU A 200 15.29 -13.28 -12.26
C LEU A 200 16.00 -12.33 -13.25
N THR A 201 16.83 -11.40 -12.77
CA THR A 201 17.24 -10.22 -13.55
C THR A 201 17.94 -10.57 -14.86
N SER A 202 18.75 -11.61 -14.87
CA SER A 202 19.47 -12.10 -16.06
C SER A 202 18.83 -13.33 -16.71
N ASN A 203 17.71 -13.82 -16.16
CA ASN A 203 17.04 -15.00 -16.69
C ASN A 203 16.44 -14.71 -18.07
N PRO A 204 16.75 -15.51 -19.11
CA PRO A 204 16.24 -15.28 -20.47
C PRO A 204 14.71 -15.27 -20.55
N ILE A 205 14.02 -16.18 -19.86
CA ILE A 205 12.56 -16.24 -19.87
C ILE A 205 11.98 -14.98 -19.25
N TRP A 206 12.51 -14.55 -18.08
CA TRP A 206 12.07 -13.33 -17.42
C TRP A 206 12.28 -12.09 -18.30
N THR A 207 13.47 -11.94 -18.89
CA THR A 207 13.77 -10.80 -19.74
C THR A 207 12.92 -10.76 -21.01
N MET A 208 12.69 -11.92 -21.65
CA MET A 208 11.81 -12.01 -22.83
C MET A 208 10.34 -11.70 -22.52
N ARG A 209 9.88 -12.02 -21.32
CA ARG A 209 8.48 -11.82 -20.87
C ARG A 209 8.23 -10.44 -20.24
N THR A 210 9.28 -9.63 -20.02
CA THR A 210 9.15 -8.35 -19.29
C THR A 210 9.70 -7.15 -20.07
N LYS A 211 10.80 -7.31 -20.82
CA LYS A 211 11.37 -6.20 -21.60
C LYS A 211 10.54 -5.88 -22.84
N GLY A 212 10.21 -4.59 -22.98
CA GLY A 212 9.36 -4.09 -24.07
C GLY A 212 7.88 -4.52 -23.98
N VAL A 213 7.48 -5.19 -22.89
CA VAL A 213 6.09 -5.62 -22.67
C VAL A 213 5.36 -4.57 -21.82
N ALA A 214 4.10 -4.27 -22.16
CA ALA A 214 3.22 -3.34 -21.47
C ALA A 214 3.89 -1.97 -21.20
N THR A 215 4.50 -1.41 -22.23
CA THR A 215 5.19 -0.13 -22.17
C THR A 215 4.19 1.02 -22.06
N ILE A 216 4.47 1.98 -21.18
CA ILE A 216 3.70 3.21 -21.01
C ILE A 216 4.65 4.40 -21.00
N THR A 217 4.28 5.47 -21.70
CA THR A 217 5.08 6.72 -21.72
C THR A 217 4.89 7.51 -20.43
N ALA A 218 5.83 8.40 -20.12
CA ALA A 218 5.71 9.30 -18.98
C ALA A 218 4.47 10.21 -19.07
N GLU A 219 4.18 10.72 -20.28
CA GLU A 219 3.03 11.59 -20.55
C GLU A 219 1.71 10.88 -20.26
N ASP A 220 1.56 9.66 -20.77
CA ASP A 220 0.36 8.85 -20.55
C ASP A 220 0.20 8.44 -19.09
N ALA A 221 1.30 8.08 -18.43
CA ALA A 221 1.29 7.72 -17.01
C ALA A 221 0.84 8.90 -16.13
N ILE A 222 1.34 10.11 -16.41
CA ILE A 222 0.91 11.34 -15.72
C ILE A 222 -0.55 11.67 -16.02
N ALA A 223 -0.95 11.62 -17.29
CA ALA A 223 -2.31 11.96 -17.73
C ALA A 223 -3.39 11.05 -17.10
N LEU A 224 -3.06 9.79 -16.86
CA LEU A 224 -3.95 8.80 -16.22
C LEU A 224 -3.77 8.74 -14.69
N GLY A 225 -2.94 9.61 -14.09
CA GLY A 225 -2.78 9.74 -12.66
C GLY A 225 -1.98 8.61 -12.00
N ALA A 226 -1.12 7.92 -12.75
CA ALA A 226 -0.21 6.91 -12.22
C ALA A 226 0.71 7.50 -11.14
N SER A 227 1.13 6.67 -10.21
CA SER A 227 2.04 7.05 -9.14
C SER A 227 2.94 5.87 -8.73
N GLY A 228 3.90 6.15 -7.85
CA GLY A 228 4.80 5.13 -7.31
C GLY A 228 5.72 4.47 -8.33
N PRO A 229 6.09 3.20 -8.12
CA PRO A 229 6.97 2.47 -9.01
C PRO A 229 6.46 2.37 -10.45
N THR A 230 5.15 2.41 -10.66
CA THR A 230 4.54 2.41 -11.99
C THR A 230 4.89 3.68 -12.76
N LEU A 231 4.82 4.83 -12.13
CA LEU A 231 5.19 6.13 -12.71
C LEU A 231 6.72 6.24 -12.84
N ARG A 232 7.46 5.86 -11.80
CA ARG A 232 8.94 5.91 -11.80
C ARG A 232 9.56 4.99 -12.84
N GLY A 233 8.91 3.87 -13.16
CA GLY A 233 9.31 3.00 -14.26
C GLY A 233 9.28 3.66 -15.64
N SER A 234 8.49 4.73 -15.80
CA SER A 234 8.38 5.54 -17.03
C SER A 234 9.23 6.81 -17.02
N GLY A 235 10.17 6.96 -16.08
CA GLY A 235 11.14 8.06 -16.07
C GLY A 235 10.78 9.28 -15.24
N VAL A 236 9.66 9.26 -14.53
CA VAL A 236 9.25 10.40 -13.70
C VAL A 236 9.79 10.24 -12.27
N ASP A 237 10.65 11.16 -11.87
CA ASP A 237 11.27 11.18 -10.54
C ASP A 237 10.35 11.88 -9.52
N TRP A 238 9.37 11.12 -9.00
CA TRP A 238 8.41 11.60 -8.01
C TRP A 238 8.23 10.58 -6.88
N ASP A 239 8.46 11.03 -5.64
CA ASP A 239 8.26 10.23 -4.42
C ASP A 239 7.89 11.14 -3.26
N LEU A 240 6.72 10.92 -2.66
CA LEU A 240 6.20 11.76 -1.58
C LEU A 240 7.06 11.74 -0.31
N ARG A 241 7.83 10.69 -0.09
CA ARG A 241 8.77 10.62 1.05
C ARG A 241 9.87 11.68 0.97
N ARG A 242 10.26 12.07 -0.26
CA ARG A 242 11.27 13.09 -0.55
C ARG A 242 10.64 14.45 -0.88
N ASP A 243 9.64 14.47 -1.77
CA ASP A 243 9.12 15.70 -2.36
C ASP A 243 8.08 16.40 -1.49
N MET A 244 7.38 15.64 -0.63
CA MET A 244 6.43 16.12 0.38
C MET A 244 6.59 15.31 1.68
N PRO A 245 7.74 15.44 2.38
CA PRO A 245 8.07 14.57 3.50
C PRO A 245 7.04 14.66 4.63
N TYR A 246 6.69 13.51 5.16
CA TYR A 246 5.78 13.33 6.28
C TYR A 246 6.46 12.49 7.37
N SER A 247 5.90 12.54 8.59
CA SER A 247 6.55 11.94 9.77
C SER A 247 8.00 12.48 9.89
N SER A 248 8.99 11.62 9.92
CA SER A 248 10.40 12.00 9.99
C SER A 248 11.21 11.57 8.76
N TYR A 249 10.58 11.40 7.57
CA TYR A 249 11.31 10.99 6.37
C TYR A 249 12.41 11.98 5.95
N ASP A 250 12.27 13.26 6.31
CA ASP A 250 13.28 14.30 6.12
C ASP A 250 14.61 14.05 6.87
N LYS A 251 14.63 13.12 7.84
CA LYS A 251 15.81 12.72 8.61
C LYS A 251 16.57 11.54 8.02
N PHE A 252 16.03 10.89 6.99
CA PHE A 252 16.59 9.69 6.39
C PHE A 252 17.17 9.98 5.01
N GLN A 253 18.27 9.32 4.71
CA GLN A 253 18.91 9.41 3.41
C GLN A 253 18.58 8.16 2.58
N PHE A 254 17.99 8.35 1.43
CA PHE A 254 17.66 7.29 0.47
C PHE A 254 17.60 7.87 -0.94
N LYS A 255 17.73 7.01 -1.93
CA LYS A 255 17.56 7.36 -3.35
C LYS A 255 16.18 6.93 -3.82
N VAL A 256 15.61 7.70 -4.75
CA VAL A 256 14.38 7.33 -5.44
C VAL A 256 14.74 6.55 -6.69
N PRO A 257 14.38 5.27 -6.80
CA PRO A 257 14.68 4.49 -7.99
C PRO A 257 13.82 4.94 -9.17
N VAL A 258 14.45 5.23 -10.29
CA VAL A 258 13.79 5.65 -11.54
C VAL A 258 14.37 4.86 -12.70
N ALA A 259 13.50 4.35 -13.59
CA ALA A 259 13.87 3.74 -14.87
C ALA A 259 13.16 4.48 -16.01
N LYS A 260 13.60 4.31 -17.25
CA LYS A 260 13.11 5.12 -18.37
C LYS A 260 12.28 4.34 -19.40
N GLU A 261 12.39 3.02 -19.39
CA GLU A 261 11.85 2.15 -20.43
C GLU A 261 10.32 2.04 -20.37
N GLY A 262 9.71 2.30 -19.22
CA GLY A 262 8.27 2.28 -19.02
C GLY A 262 7.61 0.90 -19.15
N ASP A 263 8.38 -0.18 -19.24
CA ASP A 263 7.93 -1.55 -19.42
C ASP A 263 7.81 -2.33 -18.10
N VAL A 264 7.44 -3.59 -18.17
CA VAL A 264 7.35 -4.47 -17.00
C VAL A 264 8.69 -4.61 -16.31
N PHE A 265 9.80 -4.71 -17.09
CA PHE A 265 11.14 -4.85 -16.54
C PHE A 265 11.58 -3.59 -15.78
N ALA A 266 11.29 -2.41 -16.31
CA ALA A 266 11.57 -1.13 -15.64
C ALA A 266 10.87 -1.03 -14.28
N ARG A 267 9.57 -1.39 -14.24
CA ARG A 267 8.79 -1.43 -12.99
C ARG A 267 9.34 -2.47 -11.99
N TYR A 268 9.83 -3.60 -12.49
CA TYR A 268 10.49 -4.62 -11.67
C TYR A 268 11.79 -4.05 -11.03
N ILE A 269 12.66 -3.46 -11.81
CA ILE A 269 13.92 -2.88 -11.32
C ILE A 269 13.67 -1.78 -10.29
N CYS A 270 12.71 -0.89 -10.52
CA CYS A 270 12.34 0.14 -9.55
C CYS A 270 11.99 -0.48 -8.19
N ARG A 271 11.14 -1.51 -8.14
CA ARG A 271 10.73 -2.13 -6.88
C ARG A 271 11.84 -2.93 -6.20
N VAL A 272 12.69 -3.62 -6.96
CA VAL A 272 13.85 -4.32 -6.39
C VAL A 272 14.82 -3.31 -5.75
N GLN A 273 15.03 -2.17 -6.39
CA GLN A 273 15.84 -1.11 -5.81
C GLN A 273 15.18 -0.45 -4.60
N GLU A 274 13.85 -0.31 -4.60
CA GLU A 274 13.13 0.14 -3.40
C GLU A 274 13.30 -0.80 -2.21
N LEU A 275 13.39 -2.11 -2.41
CA LEU A 275 13.72 -3.04 -1.32
C LEU A 275 15.07 -2.69 -0.67
N ARG A 276 16.08 -2.32 -1.47
CA ARG A 276 17.41 -1.94 -0.98
C ARG A 276 17.39 -0.60 -0.23
N GLU A 277 16.68 0.38 -0.76
CA GLU A 277 16.54 1.68 -0.11
C GLU A 277 15.73 1.57 1.19
N SER A 278 14.63 0.81 1.18
CA SER A 278 13.80 0.59 2.37
C SER A 278 14.55 -0.08 3.50
N ILE A 279 15.37 -1.10 3.22
CA ILE A 279 16.18 -1.72 4.27
C ILE A 279 17.26 -0.78 4.78
N GLY A 280 17.81 0.09 3.92
CA GLY A 280 18.74 1.15 4.31
C GLY A 280 18.09 2.15 5.26
N ILE A 281 16.83 2.55 5.03
CA ILE A 281 16.05 3.40 5.95
C ILE A 281 15.83 2.69 7.29
N VAL A 282 15.49 1.41 7.29
CA VAL A 282 15.32 0.62 8.52
C VAL A 282 16.62 0.58 9.34
N GLN A 283 17.77 0.39 8.69
CA GLN A 283 19.09 0.39 9.36
C GLN A 283 19.40 1.77 9.95
N GLN A 284 19.14 2.85 9.24
CA GLN A 284 19.28 4.21 9.75
C GLN A 284 18.36 4.46 10.95
N ALA A 285 17.10 3.99 10.87
CA ALA A 285 16.16 4.12 11.97
C ALA A 285 16.63 3.38 13.22
N LEU A 286 17.17 2.18 13.09
CA LEU A 286 17.76 1.43 14.21
C LEU A 286 18.95 2.16 14.84
N ALA A 287 19.81 2.77 14.03
CA ALA A 287 21.01 3.45 14.49
C ALA A 287 20.73 4.79 15.19
N GLY A 288 19.69 5.51 14.73
CA GLY A 288 19.39 6.87 15.18
C GLY A 288 18.10 7.00 16.01
N MET A 289 17.47 5.90 16.44
CA MET A 289 16.20 5.92 17.17
C MET A 289 16.28 6.80 18.42
N PRO A 290 15.51 7.90 18.49
CA PRO A 290 15.51 8.75 19.67
C PRO A 290 14.82 8.06 20.84
N GLU A 291 15.22 8.42 22.06
CA GLU A 291 14.48 8.09 23.26
C GLU A 291 13.30 9.02 23.48
N GLY A 292 12.35 8.61 24.33
CA GLY A 292 11.20 9.46 24.69
C GLY A 292 9.86 8.76 24.55
N PRO A 293 8.76 9.49 24.68
CA PRO A 293 7.42 8.94 24.62
C PRO A 293 7.04 8.49 23.21
N ILE A 294 6.14 7.52 23.15
CA ILE A 294 5.56 7.00 21.91
C ILE A 294 4.15 7.53 21.64
N LYS A 295 3.61 8.36 22.51
CA LYS A 295 2.27 8.95 22.44
C LYS A 295 2.37 10.45 22.72
N ALA A 296 1.57 11.22 22.01
CA ALA A 296 1.40 12.64 22.24
C ALA A 296 0.74 12.90 23.61
N ASP A 297 1.07 14.02 24.21
CA ASP A 297 0.42 14.47 25.45
C ASP A 297 -0.92 15.14 25.13
N ALA A 298 -1.93 14.32 24.86
CA ALA A 298 -3.28 14.75 24.53
C ALA A 298 -4.31 13.82 25.21
N PRO A 299 -4.54 13.97 26.53
CA PRO A 299 -5.31 13.00 27.32
C PRO A 299 -6.77 12.87 26.92
N LYS A 300 -7.33 13.83 26.15
CA LYS A 300 -8.69 13.78 25.60
C LYS A 300 -8.80 13.02 24.28
N VAL A 301 -7.67 12.67 23.65
CA VAL A 301 -7.61 12.03 22.33
C VAL A 301 -6.85 10.71 22.41
N VAL A 302 -5.75 10.69 23.14
CA VAL A 302 -4.84 9.55 23.24
C VAL A 302 -5.20 8.71 24.47
N LEU A 303 -5.35 7.40 24.27
CA LEU A 303 -5.64 6.48 25.36
C LEU A 303 -4.49 6.46 26.39
N PRO A 304 -4.82 6.64 27.68
CA PRO A 304 -3.82 6.61 28.75
C PRO A 304 -3.22 5.22 28.92
N ASP A 305 -2.03 5.18 29.53
CA ASP A 305 -1.35 3.93 29.84
C ASP A 305 -2.10 3.17 30.93
N ARG A 306 -2.08 1.84 30.86
CA ARG A 306 -2.83 0.96 31.76
C ARG A 306 -2.50 1.18 33.24
N GLU A 307 -1.25 1.46 33.58
CA GLU A 307 -0.86 1.72 34.97
C GLU A 307 -1.39 3.06 35.48
N LYS A 308 -1.44 4.10 34.63
CA LYS A 308 -2.05 5.38 34.99
C LYS A 308 -3.54 5.24 35.29
N MET A 309 -4.26 4.40 34.54
CA MET A 309 -5.70 4.14 34.81
C MET A 309 -5.96 3.48 36.15
N LYS A 310 -5.01 2.72 36.71
CA LYS A 310 -5.15 2.09 38.01
C LYS A 310 -4.92 3.05 39.19
N THR A 311 -4.20 4.14 38.97
CA THR A 311 -3.72 5.04 40.02
C THR A 311 -4.25 6.47 39.94
N GLN A 312 -4.77 6.88 38.77
CA GLN A 312 -5.25 8.24 38.51
C GLN A 312 -6.70 8.23 38.02
N MET A 313 -7.57 8.91 38.75
CA MET A 313 -8.99 8.98 38.42
C MET A 313 -9.25 9.64 37.05
N GLU A 314 -8.54 10.73 36.74
CA GLU A 314 -8.68 11.45 35.47
C GLU A 314 -8.32 10.55 34.28
N ALA A 315 -7.26 9.74 34.40
CA ALA A 315 -6.86 8.81 33.36
C ALA A 315 -7.96 7.76 33.09
N LEU A 316 -8.61 7.26 34.15
CA LEU A 316 -9.73 6.32 34.02
C LEU A 316 -10.92 6.97 33.36
N ILE A 317 -11.26 8.22 33.73
CA ILE A 317 -12.37 8.99 33.13
C ILE A 317 -12.11 9.24 31.64
N TYR A 318 -10.90 9.69 31.27
CA TYR A 318 -10.54 9.91 29.86
C TYR A 318 -10.59 8.61 29.06
N HIS A 319 -10.07 7.52 29.60
CA HIS A 319 -10.18 6.22 28.94
C HIS A 319 -11.64 5.85 28.67
N PHE A 320 -12.50 5.96 29.68
CA PHE A 320 -13.93 5.65 29.55
C PHE A 320 -14.59 6.51 28.46
N LYS A 321 -14.38 7.82 28.50
CA LYS A 321 -14.95 8.75 27.50
C LYS A 321 -14.45 8.46 26.08
N ILE A 322 -13.15 8.28 25.88
CA ILE A 322 -12.59 8.00 24.56
C ILE A 322 -13.18 6.71 23.99
N VAL A 323 -13.32 5.67 24.82
CA VAL A 323 -13.83 4.36 24.35
C VAL A 323 -15.33 4.40 24.05
N THR A 324 -16.14 5.10 24.86
CA THR A 324 -17.60 5.07 24.74
C THR A 324 -18.17 6.18 23.86
N GLU A 325 -17.57 7.38 23.88
CA GLU A 325 -18.07 8.58 23.19
C GLU A 325 -17.18 9.03 22.03
N GLY A 326 -15.93 8.52 21.96
CA GLY A 326 -14.92 8.98 21.04
C GLY A 326 -14.31 10.32 21.46
N PHE A 327 -13.57 10.94 20.55
CA PHE A 327 -13.04 12.29 20.72
C PHE A 327 -13.52 13.19 19.57
N ALA A 328 -13.88 14.42 19.87
CA ALA A 328 -14.29 15.38 18.86
C ALA A 328 -13.05 15.92 18.10
N VAL A 329 -13.22 16.08 16.80
CA VAL A 329 -12.21 16.69 15.91
C VAL A 329 -12.75 18.05 15.46
N PRO A 330 -11.97 19.13 15.50
CA PRO A 330 -12.43 20.44 15.05
C PRO A 330 -13.02 20.41 13.65
N ALA A 331 -14.05 21.22 13.39
CA ALA A 331 -14.63 21.33 12.06
C ALA A 331 -13.59 21.83 11.06
N GLY A 332 -13.53 21.19 9.92
CA GLY A 332 -12.55 21.48 8.87
C GLY A 332 -12.37 20.29 7.92
N GLU A 333 -11.49 20.47 6.97
CA GLU A 333 -11.17 19.44 5.99
C GLU A 333 -9.66 19.34 5.77
N VAL A 334 -9.18 18.17 5.42
CA VAL A 334 -7.77 17.91 5.15
C VAL A 334 -7.63 16.83 4.08
N TYR A 335 -6.69 17.01 3.17
CA TYR A 335 -6.13 15.95 2.36
C TYR A 335 -4.71 15.65 2.84
N GLN A 336 -4.45 14.40 3.13
CA GLN A 336 -3.14 13.89 3.51
C GLN A 336 -2.78 12.72 2.61
N ALA A 337 -1.63 12.83 1.97
CA ALA A 337 -1.08 11.76 1.13
C ALA A 337 0.18 11.18 1.76
N VAL A 338 0.45 9.92 1.45
CA VAL A 338 1.68 9.18 1.76
C VAL A 338 2.09 8.33 0.57
N GLU A 339 3.38 8.00 0.49
CA GLU A 339 3.90 7.06 -0.50
C GLU A 339 3.67 5.63 -0.01
N SER A 340 2.66 4.95 -0.57
CA SER A 340 2.46 3.53 -0.36
C SER A 340 3.40 2.70 -1.27
N PRO A 341 3.53 1.38 -1.06
CA PRO A 341 4.31 0.52 -1.96
C PRO A 341 3.84 0.57 -3.43
N ARG A 342 2.60 0.99 -3.67
CA ARG A 342 1.98 1.09 -5.00
C ARG A 342 1.98 2.49 -5.58
N GLY A 343 2.24 3.50 -4.72
CA GLY A 343 2.29 4.90 -5.09
C GLY A 343 1.54 5.78 -4.11
N GLU A 344 1.08 6.92 -4.56
CA GLU A 344 0.37 7.89 -3.73
C GLU A 344 -0.96 7.31 -3.23
N MET A 345 -1.06 7.17 -1.92
CA MET A 345 -2.31 6.93 -1.21
C MET A 345 -2.68 8.16 -0.42
N GLY A 346 -3.95 8.56 -0.47
CA GLY A 346 -4.41 9.75 0.22
C GLY A 346 -5.74 9.56 0.93
N TYR A 347 -5.90 10.25 2.07
CA TYR A 347 -7.16 10.37 2.78
C TYR A 347 -7.63 11.83 2.78
N TYR A 348 -8.81 12.06 2.23
CA TYR A 348 -9.54 13.30 2.39
C TYR A 348 -10.57 13.12 3.49
N VAL A 349 -10.41 13.87 4.56
CA VAL A 349 -11.24 13.76 5.75
C VAL A 349 -11.91 15.10 6.02
N VAL A 350 -13.24 15.09 6.15
CA VAL A 350 -14.04 16.23 6.55
C VAL A 350 -14.60 15.98 7.94
N SER A 351 -14.44 16.96 8.82
CA SER A 351 -15.01 16.97 10.18
C SER A 351 -16.02 18.10 10.33
N ASP A 352 -17.12 17.81 10.97
CA ASP A 352 -18.16 18.79 11.36
C ASP A 352 -18.06 19.25 12.83
N GLY A 353 -17.01 18.85 13.54
CA GLY A 353 -16.79 19.14 14.96
C GLY A 353 -17.27 18.02 15.89
N THR A 354 -17.80 16.92 15.37
CA THR A 354 -18.26 15.77 16.15
C THR A 354 -17.16 14.72 16.36
N ALA A 355 -17.52 13.64 17.06
CA ALA A 355 -16.60 12.50 17.26
C ALA A 355 -16.57 11.52 16.08
N LYS A 356 -17.35 11.77 15.03
CA LYS A 356 -17.41 10.97 13.82
C LYS A 356 -16.99 11.81 12.63
N PRO A 357 -16.26 11.27 11.66
CA PRO A 357 -15.97 11.99 10.42
C PRO A 357 -17.28 12.20 9.63
N TYR A 358 -17.48 13.42 9.12
CA TYR A 358 -18.58 13.73 8.21
C TYR A 358 -18.38 13.05 6.85
N ARG A 359 -17.14 13.04 6.35
CA ARG A 359 -16.76 12.36 5.11
C ARG A 359 -15.34 11.81 5.23
N VAL A 360 -15.16 10.59 4.74
CA VAL A 360 -13.84 10.01 4.48
C VAL A 360 -13.82 9.55 3.05
N HIS A 361 -12.89 10.09 2.27
CA HIS A 361 -12.64 9.64 0.90
C HIS A 361 -11.19 9.20 0.74
N MET A 362 -10.98 8.10 0.02
CA MET A 362 -9.67 7.48 -0.14
C MET A 362 -9.22 7.56 -1.59
N ARG A 363 -8.13 8.28 -1.84
CA ARG A 363 -7.45 8.25 -3.12
C ARG A 363 -6.62 6.98 -3.19
N SER A 364 -6.98 6.11 -4.13
CA SER A 364 -6.32 4.84 -4.37
C SER A 364 -5.21 4.98 -5.42
N ALA A 365 -4.00 4.51 -5.11
CA ALA A 365 -2.94 4.37 -6.08
C ALA A 365 -3.26 3.24 -7.08
N CYS A 366 -3.82 2.14 -6.58
CA CYS A 366 -4.15 0.96 -7.38
C CYS A 366 -5.22 1.26 -8.44
N LEU A 367 -6.25 2.05 -8.12
CA LEU A 367 -7.30 2.41 -9.08
C LEU A 367 -6.73 3.25 -10.23
N ALA A 368 -5.88 4.25 -9.91
CA ALA A 368 -5.22 5.06 -10.92
C ALA A 368 -4.29 4.23 -11.80
N ASN A 369 -3.50 3.33 -11.19
CA ASN A 369 -2.59 2.46 -11.93
C ASN A 369 -3.36 1.44 -12.80
N LEU A 370 -4.54 0.95 -12.37
CA LEU A 370 -5.37 0.04 -13.17
C LEU A 370 -5.89 0.69 -14.45
N GLN A 371 -6.12 2.00 -14.45
CA GLN A 371 -6.58 2.73 -15.65
C GLN A 371 -5.55 2.73 -16.79
N LEU A 372 -4.28 2.39 -16.51
CA LEU A 372 -3.25 2.24 -17.55
C LEU A 372 -3.40 0.93 -18.34
N LEU A 373 -4.07 -0.07 -17.77
CA LEU A 373 -4.08 -1.43 -18.30
C LEU A 373 -4.57 -1.53 -19.76
N PRO A 374 -5.64 -0.86 -20.21
CA PRO A 374 -6.03 -0.88 -21.61
C PRO A 374 -4.88 -0.43 -22.52
N LYS A 375 -4.26 0.68 -22.21
CA LYS A 375 -3.17 1.24 -23.01
C LYS A 375 -1.90 0.36 -23.03
N MET A 376 -1.65 -0.39 -21.96
CA MET A 376 -0.54 -1.32 -21.84
C MET A 376 -0.75 -2.62 -22.64
N CYS A 377 -2.01 -3.04 -22.83
CA CYS A 377 -2.33 -4.38 -23.33
C CYS A 377 -2.90 -4.40 -24.74
N GLU A 378 -3.53 -3.33 -25.22
CA GLU A 378 -4.10 -3.28 -26.57
C GLU A 378 -3.01 -3.42 -27.64
N GLY A 379 -3.27 -4.30 -28.63
CA GLY A 379 -2.30 -4.69 -29.65
C GLY A 379 -1.24 -5.71 -29.21
N ARG A 380 -1.31 -6.24 -27.98
CA ARG A 380 -0.39 -7.23 -27.41
C ARG A 380 -1.05 -8.62 -27.33
N LEU A 381 -0.26 -9.61 -26.94
CA LEU A 381 -0.75 -10.97 -26.76
C LEU A 381 -1.48 -11.11 -25.41
N ILE A 382 -2.42 -12.05 -25.31
CA ILE A 382 -3.12 -12.39 -24.06
C ILE A 382 -2.11 -12.70 -22.94
N ALA A 383 -1.02 -13.40 -23.25
CA ALA A 383 0.02 -13.69 -22.30
C ALA A 383 0.69 -12.45 -21.72
N ASP A 384 0.75 -11.35 -22.47
CA ASP A 384 1.30 -10.08 -22.02
C ASP A 384 0.36 -9.34 -21.04
N VAL A 385 -0.96 -9.58 -21.13
CA VAL A 385 -1.94 -9.04 -20.17
C VAL A 385 -1.62 -9.52 -18.75
N VAL A 386 -1.26 -10.78 -18.58
CA VAL A 386 -0.87 -11.35 -17.27
C VAL A 386 0.37 -10.63 -16.72
N ALA A 387 1.40 -10.45 -17.56
CA ALA A 387 2.61 -9.73 -17.16
C ALA A 387 2.33 -8.25 -16.84
N ALA A 388 1.44 -7.59 -17.61
CA ALA A 388 1.03 -6.22 -17.37
C ALA A 388 0.33 -6.04 -16.02
N ILE A 389 -0.68 -6.88 -15.71
CA ILE A 389 -1.41 -6.85 -14.43
C ILE A 389 -0.44 -7.06 -13.28
N GLY A 390 0.38 -8.11 -13.32
CA GLY A 390 1.37 -8.38 -12.28
C GLY A 390 2.33 -7.22 -12.07
N SER A 391 2.69 -6.47 -13.12
CA SER A 391 3.66 -5.38 -13.05
C SER A 391 3.15 -4.12 -12.34
N ILE A 392 1.84 -3.86 -12.34
CA ILE A 392 1.25 -2.67 -11.69
C ILE A 392 0.93 -2.90 -10.20
N ASP A 393 1.07 -4.14 -9.72
CA ASP A 393 0.94 -4.50 -8.29
C ASP A 393 -0.37 -4.01 -7.66
N ILE A 394 -1.50 -4.32 -8.27
CA ILE A 394 -2.81 -3.88 -7.76
C ILE A 394 -3.29 -4.71 -6.58
N VAL A 395 -3.98 -4.05 -5.65
CA VAL A 395 -4.76 -4.68 -4.58
C VAL A 395 -6.22 -4.27 -4.70
N LEU A 396 -7.09 -5.27 -4.84
CA LEU A 396 -8.49 -5.01 -5.16
C LEU A 396 -9.27 -4.38 -4.00
N GLY A 397 -8.84 -4.61 -2.75
CA GLY A 397 -9.42 -3.91 -1.60
C GLY A 397 -9.23 -2.40 -1.65
N GLU A 398 -8.08 -1.94 -2.18
CA GLU A 398 -7.80 -0.51 -2.40
C GLU A 398 -8.56 0.05 -3.62
N ILE A 399 -8.79 -0.77 -4.63
CA ILE A 399 -9.55 -0.37 -5.82
C ILE A 399 -11.02 -0.22 -5.48
N ASP A 400 -11.61 -1.21 -4.83
CA ASP A 400 -13.06 -1.31 -4.62
C ASP A 400 -13.54 -0.55 -3.37
N ARG A 401 -12.73 -0.43 -2.31
CA ARG A 401 -12.94 0.32 -1.04
C ARG A 401 -14.18 -0.05 -0.24
#